data_406d283e5674e4190df2660c36eb4492
#
_entry.id   406d283e5674e4190df2660c36eb4492
#
_cell.length_a   1.000
_cell.length_b   1.000
_cell.length_c   1.000
_cell.angle_alpha   90.00
_cell.angle_beta   90.00
_cell.angle_gamma   90.00
#
_symmetry.space_group_name_H-M   'P 1'
#
loop_
_entity.id
_entity.type
_entity.pdbx_description
1 polymer ?
#
loop_
_entity_poly.entity_id
_entity_poly.type
_entity_poly.pdbx_seq_one_letter_code
_entity_poly.pdbx_strand_id
1 'polypeptide(L)'
;PKPFSLFNLTENIHILGGEIAKISVYAENAPPDTVLLRLTPTQKSIWARDSLQLEYFSTADSNGIYNFNLPKLFQDYSYEAIVNANYFWEAWGHVSSGLDTIFVTDRPSFENFQIILTPPSYSKLPKRKQEGNLSAIEVLKGSRVNVDLTSNRILESANILVDEESLKMDIKNKKAS
;
A
#
# COMPACT_ATOMS: atom_id res chain seq x y z
N PRO A 1 -4.71 29.28 -27.54
CA PRO A 1 -5.26 27.95 -27.38
C PRO A 1 -4.17 27.00 -26.91
N LYS A 2 -4.50 26.04 -26.04
CA LYS A 2 -3.58 25.00 -25.61
C LYS A 2 -3.31 24.04 -26.77
N PRO A 3 -2.05 23.60 -26.99
CA PRO A 3 -1.71 22.75 -28.13
C PRO A 3 -2.22 21.32 -27.99
N PHE A 4 -2.44 20.84 -26.77
CA PHE A 4 -2.93 19.51 -26.42
C PHE A 4 -3.74 19.53 -25.14
N SER A 5 -4.39 18.39 -24.83
CA SER A 5 -5.08 18.15 -23.56
C SER A 5 -4.51 16.87 -22.93
N LEU A 6 -4.41 16.84 -21.61
CA LEU A 6 -3.99 15.68 -20.84
C LEU A 6 -5.18 15.07 -20.10
N PHE A 7 -5.28 13.74 -20.12
CA PHE A 7 -6.32 12.97 -19.46
C PHE A 7 -5.71 11.84 -18.64
N ASN A 8 -6.13 11.73 -17.37
CA ASN A 8 -5.80 10.56 -16.56
C ASN A 8 -6.63 9.38 -17.06
N LEU A 9 -5.97 8.29 -17.45
CA LEU A 9 -6.63 7.04 -17.83
C LEU A 9 -6.92 6.16 -16.59
N THR A 10 -6.18 6.39 -15.53
CA THR A 10 -6.36 5.72 -14.24
C THR A 10 -6.89 6.74 -13.23
N GLU A 11 -8.15 6.62 -12.85
CA GLU A 11 -8.81 7.49 -11.88
C GLU A 11 -8.90 6.79 -10.51
N ASN A 12 -8.68 7.51 -9.42
CA ASN A 12 -8.90 7.05 -8.04
C ASN A 12 -8.40 5.64 -7.74
N ILE A 13 -7.08 5.48 -7.72
CA ILE A 13 -6.43 4.17 -7.54
C ILE A 13 -6.49 3.76 -6.06
N HIS A 14 -6.86 2.51 -5.80
CA HIS A 14 -6.81 1.90 -4.47
C HIS A 14 -5.73 0.81 -4.43
N ILE A 15 -4.74 0.96 -3.56
CA ILE A 15 -3.64 0.00 -3.38
C ILE A 15 -3.45 -0.34 -1.90
N LEU A 16 -2.76 -1.44 -1.64
CA LEU A 16 -2.30 -1.79 -0.30
C LEU A 16 -0.93 -1.15 -0.01
N GLY A 17 -0.71 -0.77 1.24
CA GLY A 17 0.57 -0.21 1.67
C GLY A 17 1.75 -1.09 1.28
N GLY A 18 2.77 -0.47 0.65
CA GLY A 18 3.94 -1.16 0.11
C GLY A 18 3.76 -1.78 -1.27
N GLU A 19 2.65 -1.55 -1.94
CA GLU A 19 2.48 -1.87 -3.36
C GLU A 19 2.96 -0.73 -4.25
N ILE A 20 3.27 -1.09 -5.50
CA ILE A 20 3.59 -0.14 -6.56
C ILE A 20 2.32 0.30 -7.25
N ALA A 21 2.17 1.60 -7.52
CA ALA A 21 1.09 2.11 -8.35
C ALA A 21 1.56 2.32 -9.79
N LYS A 22 0.66 2.08 -10.74
CA LYS A 22 0.88 2.40 -12.15
C LYS A 22 -0.16 3.43 -12.57
N ILE A 23 0.31 4.54 -13.14
CA ILE A 23 -0.53 5.62 -13.65
C ILE A 23 -0.29 5.73 -15.12
N SER A 24 -1.37 5.83 -15.89
CA SER A 24 -1.33 6.09 -17.32
C SER A 24 -2.05 7.39 -17.63
N VAL A 25 -1.42 8.23 -18.42
CA VAL A 25 -1.93 9.53 -18.88
C VAL A 25 -1.93 9.55 -20.38
N TYR A 26 -2.98 10.07 -20.99
CA TYR A 26 -3.12 10.21 -22.44
C TYR A 26 -3.05 11.68 -22.83
N ALA A 27 -2.34 12.00 -23.89
CA ALA A 27 -2.34 13.30 -24.50
C ALA A 27 -3.11 13.27 -25.84
N GLU A 28 -4.12 14.14 -25.93
CA GLU A 28 -4.88 14.35 -27.16
C GLU A 28 -4.27 15.49 -27.97
N ASN A 29 -4.31 15.39 -29.30
CA ASN A 29 -3.79 16.30 -30.31
C ASN A 29 -2.26 16.19 -30.47
N ALA A 30 -1.50 17.23 -30.14
CA ALA A 30 -0.05 17.24 -30.30
C ALA A 30 0.64 16.76 -29.03
N PRO A 31 0.92 15.44 -28.87
CA PRO A 31 1.49 14.92 -27.62
C PRO A 31 2.87 15.53 -27.38
N PRO A 32 3.15 16.02 -26.16
CA PRO A 32 4.49 16.53 -25.80
C PRO A 32 5.48 15.38 -25.69
N ASP A 33 6.77 15.66 -25.86
CA ASP A 33 7.81 14.64 -25.75
C ASP A 33 7.86 14.03 -24.34
N THR A 34 7.62 14.85 -23.31
CA THR A 34 7.71 14.45 -21.91
C THR A 34 6.59 15.05 -21.08
N VAL A 35 6.01 14.25 -20.21
CA VAL A 35 5.03 14.65 -19.21
C VAL A 35 5.61 14.45 -17.82
N LEU A 36 5.39 15.43 -16.93
CA LEU A 36 5.72 15.39 -15.52
C LEU A 36 4.50 14.92 -14.73
N LEU A 37 4.62 13.85 -13.97
CA LEU A 37 3.66 13.46 -12.95
C LEU A 37 4.12 13.99 -11.59
N ARG A 38 3.31 14.79 -10.95
CA ARG A 38 3.55 15.33 -9.61
C ARG A 38 2.64 14.62 -8.60
N LEU A 39 3.23 14.09 -7.53
CA LEU A 39 2.52 13.51 -6.40
C LEU A 39 2.67 14.41 -5.18
N THR A 40 1.56 14.70 -4.54
CA THR A 40 1.52 15.49 -3.30
C THR A 40 0.85 14.66 -2.20
N PRO A 41 1.49 14.45 -1.03
CA PRO A 41 0.87 13.76 0.08
C PRO A 41 -0.42 14.46 0.51
N THR A 42 -1.51 13.70 0.67
CA THR A 42 -2.81 14.25 1.12
C THR A 42 -2.81 14.58 2.61
N GLN A 43 -2.08 13.82 3.42
CA GLN A 43 -1.90 14.12 4.84
C GLN A 43 -0.68 15.02 5.04
N LYS A 44 -0.92 16.27 5.44
CA LYS A 44 0.14 17.16 5.90
C LYS A 44 0.61 16.68 7.27
N SER A 45 1.78 16.08 7.36
CA SER A 45 2.43 15.86 8.65
C SER A 45 2.71 17.22 9.29
N ILE A 46 2.22 17.43 10.51
CA ILE A 46 2.42 18.67 11.30
C ILE A 46 3.93 18.95 11.50
N TRP A 47 4.76 17.94 11.37
CA TRP A 47 6.21 18.00 11.57
C TRP A 47 7.03 18.10 10.27
N ALA A 48 6.42 17.92 9.11
CA ALA A 48 7.12 18.07 7.84
C ALA A 48 7.07 19.54 7.39
N ARG A 49 8.18 20.23 7.50
CA ARG A 49 8.36 21.61 6.98
C ARG A 49 8.21 21.71 5.47
N ASP A 50 8.36 20.60 4.74
CA ASP A 50 8.16 20.49 3.30
C ASP A 50 7.27 19.29 3.01
N SER A 51 6.11 19.52 2.38
CA SER A 51 5.39 18.48 1.68
C SER A 51 6.30 18.04 0.54
N LEU A 52 7.08 16.99 0.72
CA LEU A 52 7.93 16.43 -0.33
C LEU A 52 7.05 16.03 -1.50
N GLN A 53 6.97 16.91 -2.49
CA GLN A 53 6.36 16.60 -3.77
C GLN A 53 7.31 15.64 -4.49
N LEU A 54 6.77 14.51 -4.94
CA LEU A 54 7.51 13.57 -5.76
C LEU A 54 7.21 13.86 -7.22
N GLU A 55 8.23 13.90 -8.04
CA GLU A 55 8.13 14.21 -9.46
C GLU A 55 8.70 13.07 -10.30
N TYR A 56 7.93 12.63 -11.28
CA TYR A 56 8.28 11.55 -12.21
C TYR A 56 8.09 12.02 -13.64
N PHE A 57 8.99 11.66 -14.52
CA PHE A 57 8.93 11.99 -15.94
C PHE A 57 8.67 10.73 -16.75
N SER A 58 7.85 10.85 -17.79
CA SER A 58 7.62 9.80 -18.77
C SER A 58 7.55 10.37 -20.18
N THR A 59 7.94 9.56 -21.15
CA THR A 59 7.79 9.83 -22.56
C THR A 59 6.60 9.07 -23.12
N ALA A 60 5.99 9.60 -24.20
CA ALA A 60 4.89 8.95 -24.87
C ALA A 60 5.31 7.60 -25.49
N ASP A 61 4.43 6.63 -25.41
CA ASP A 61 4.50 5.45 -26.26
C ASP A 61 3.96 5.74 -27.70
N SER A 62 3.92 4.72 -28.55
CA SER A 62 3.41 4.84 -29.94
C SER A 62 1.94 5.28 -30.01
N ASN A 63 1.19 5.19 -28.93
CA ASN A 63 -0.23 5.53 -28.84
C ASN A 63 -0.49 6.87 -28.14
N GLY A 64 0.56 7.63 -27.79
CA GLY A 64 0.45 8.88 -27.05
C GLY A 64 0.14 8.70 -25.57
N ILE A 65 0.44 7.53 -25.00
CA ILE A 65 0.22 7.21 -23.59
C ILE A 65 1.54 7.32 -22.82
N TYR A 66 1.51 8.00 -21.69
CA TYR A 66 2.61 8.14 -20.75
C TYR A 66 2.38 7.22 -19.56
N ASN A 67 3.30 6.27 -19.35
CA ASN A 67 3.19 5.28 -18.28
C ASN A 67 4.18 5.60 -17.17
N PHE A 68 3.67 5.71 -15.94
CA PHE A 68 4.44 5.99 -14.74
C PHE A 68 4.38 4.78 -13.81
N ASN A 69 5.54 4.22 -13.48
CA ASN A 69 5.69 3.19 -12.47
C ASN A 69 6.19 3.86 -11.18
N LEU A 70 5.31 3.97 -10.19
CA LEU A 70 5.64 4.61 -8.93
C LEU A 70 6.32 3.61 -7.99
N PRO A 71 7.15 4.08 -7.04
CA PRO A 71 7.72 3.20 -6.01
C PRO A 71 6.63 2.68 -5.06
N LYS A 72 7.05 1.90 -4.07
CA LYS A 72 6.16 1.45 -2.99
C LYS A 72 5.62 2.64 -2.21
N LEU A 73 4.30 2.77 -2.14
CA LEU A 73 3.62 3.84 -1.44
C LEU A 73 3.06 3.33 -0.11
N PHE A 74 3.08 4.21 0.92
CA PHE A 74 2.63 3.89 2.28
C PHE A 74 1.64 4.91 2.86
N GLN A 75 1.26 5.90 2.07
CA GLN A 75 0.28 6.94 2.44
C GLN A 75 -0.47 7.41 1.19
N ASP A 76 -1.56 8.12 1.40
CA ASP A 76 -2.36 8.67 0.30
C ASP A 76 -1.65 9.84 -0.39
N TYR A 77 -1.76 9.88 -1.72
CA TYR A 77 -1.24 10.95 -2.56
C TYR A 77 -2.32 11.48 -3.49
N SER A 78 -2.40 12.79 -3.65
CA SER A 78 -3.01 13.37 -4.84
C SER A 78 -1.97 13.48 -5.94
N TYR A 79 -2.37 13.27 -7.18
CA TYR A 79 -1.47 13.37 -8.31
C TYR A 79 -2.09 14.16 -9.47
N GLU A 80 -1.24 14.78 -10.25
CA GLU A 80 -1.59 15.45 -11.50
C GLU A 80 -0.46 15.30 -12.51
N ALA A 81 -0.81 15.14 -13.76
CA ALA A 81 0.15 15.19 -14.86
C ALA A 81 0.22 16.61 -15.41
N ILE A 82 1.42 17.14 -15.56
CA ILE A 82 1.66 18.53 -15.92
C ILE A 82 2.67 18.62 -17.06
N VAL A 83 2.43 19.55 -17.95
CA VAL A 83 3.42 20.02 -18.93
C VAL A 83 3.45 21.54 -18.87
N ASN A 84 4.61 22.10 -18.64
CA ASN A 84 4.83 23.53 -18.65
C ASN A 84 5.25 23.98 -20.06
N ALA A 85 4.87 25.22 -20.43
CA ALA A 85 5.35 25.86 -21.63
C ALA A 85 6.90 25.98 -21.60
N ASN A 86 7.55 25.64 -22.69
CA ASN A 86 9.01 25.70 -22.77
C ASN A 86 9.53 27.13 -22.85
N TYR A 87 8.71 28.04 -23.39
CA TYR A 87 9.09 29.41 -23.63
C TYR A 87 8.09 30.40 -23.04
N PHE A 88 8.56 31.51 -22.53
CA PHE A 88 7.74 32.53 -21.87
C PHE A 88 6.72 33.22 -22.81
N TRP A 89 6.93 33.15 -24.13
CA TRP A 89 6.00 33.68 -25.14
C TRP A 89 4.86 32.72 -25.48
N GLU A 90 4.92 31.47 -25.00
CA GLU A 90 3.82 30.53 -25.18
C GLU A 90 2.67 30.88 -24.21
N ALA A 91 1.59 31.41 -24.77
CA ALA A 91 0.46 31.96 -24.00
C ALA A 91 -0.35 30.92 -23.18
N TRP A 92 -0.05 29.61 -23.35
CA TRP A 92 -0.81 28.55 -22.67
C TRP A 92 -0.31 28.24 -21.23
N GLY A 93 0.90 28.70 -20.88
CA GLY A 93 1.49 28.56 -19.52
C GLY A 93 1.73 27.12 -19.11
N HIS A 94 0.69 26.40 -18.73
CA HIS A 94 0.75 24.97 -18.39
C HIS A 94 -0.53 24.23 -18.81
N VAL A 95 -0.41 22.94 -19.02
CA VAL A 95 -1.52 21.99 -19.21
C VAL A 95 -1.45 20.95 -18.11
N SER A 96 -2.59 20.70 -17.44
CA SER A 96 -2.73 19.71 -16.38
C SER A 96 -3.85 18.73 -16.73
N SER A 97 -3.69 17.46 -16.33
CA SER A 97 -4.72 16.43 -16.49
C SER A 97 -5.88 16.57 -15.50
N GLY A 98 -5.75 17.46 -14.51
CA GLY A 98 -6.60 17.47 -13.33
C GLY A 98 -6.01 16.63 -12.17
N LEU A 99 -6.61 16.81 -10.99
CA LEU A 99 -6.19 16.13 -9.76
C LEU A 99 -6.97 14.81 -9.59
N ASP A 100 -6.24 13.75 -9.31
CA ASP A 100 -6.76 12.45 -8.89
C ASP A 100 -6.06 11.95 -7.63
N THR A 101 -6.54 10.87 -7.03
CA THR A 101 -6.03 10.39 -5.73
C THR A 101 -5.64 8.92 -5.79
N ILE A 102 -4.50 8.61 -5.17
CA ILE A 102 -4.09 7.25 -4.83
C ILE A 102 -4.42 7.04 -3.35
N PHE A 103 -5.36 6.14 -3.09
CA PHE A 103 -5.74 5.72 -1.74
C PHE A 103 -4.89 4.51 -1.35
N VAL A 104 -4.17 4.63 -0.24
CA VAL A 104 -3.31 3.56 0.27
C VAL A 104 -3.92 3.01 1.55
N THR A 105 -4.41 1.77 1.47
CA THR A 105 -4.93 1.05 2.64
C THR A 105 -3.79 0.33 3.36
N ASP A 106 -3.62 0.59 4.66
CA ASP A 106 -2.61 -0.12 5.44
C ASP A 106 -2.85 -1.62 5.43
N ARG A 107 -1.77 -2.39 5.31
CA ARG A 107 -1.84 -3.85 5.47
C ARG A 107 -2.18 -4.20 6.91
N PRO A 108 -2.95 -5.28 7.15
CA PRO A 108 -3.13 -5.80 8.49
C PRO A 108 -1.76 -6.13 9.11
N SER A 109 -1.55 -5.68 10.33
CA SER A 109 -0.39 -6.02 11.16
C SER A 109 -0.86 -6.54 12.52
N PHE A 110 -0.04 -7.39 13.12
CA PHE A 110 -0.36 -7.93 14.45
C PHE A 110 0.08 -6.93 15.52
N GLU A 111 -0.86 -6.50 16.36
CA GLU A 111 -0.59 -5.66 17.52
C GLU A 111 -0.18 -6.50 18.74
N ASN A 112 -0.77 -7.68 18.85
CA ASN A 112 -0.49 -8.60 19.94
C ASN A 112 -0.56 -10.04 19.43
N PHE A 113 0.39 -10.85 19.85
CA PHE A 113 0.47 -12.27 19.54
C PHE A 113 0.82 -13.04 20.81
N GLN A 114 -0.01 -14.03 21.14
CA GLN A 114 0.15 -14.81 22.35
C GLN A 114 -0.05 -16.30 22.03
N ILE A 115 0.86 -17.12 22.54
CA ILE A 115 0.75 -18.58 22.48
C ILE A 115 0.66 -19.12 23.91
N ILE A 116 -0.32 -19.96 24.17
CA ILE A 116 -0.48 -20.69 25.42
C ILE A 116 -0.25 -22.16 25.14
N LEU A 117 0.81 -22.69 25.73
CA LEU A 117 1.18 -24.10 25.66
C LEU A 117 0.67 -24.81 26.90
N THR A 118 -0.16 -25.83 26.73
CA THR A 118 -0.64 -26.70 27.80
C THR A 118 -0.05 -28.08 27.58
N PRO A 119 1.00 -28.47 28.32
CA PRO A 119 1.59 -29.82 28.23
C PRO A 119 0.60 -30.89 28.63
N PRO A 120 0.79 -32.14 28.17
CA PRO A 120 -0.05 -33.25 28.58
C PRO A 120 0.12 -33.53 30.08
N SER A 121 -0.95 -34.02 30.71
CA SER A 121 -1.02 -34.21 32.18
C SER A 121 0.06 -35.15 32.75
N TYR A 122 0.52 -36.12 31.97
CA TYR A 122 1.55 -37.03 32.40
C TYR A 122 2.94 -36.39 32.59
N SER A 123 3.18 -35.26 31.90
CA SER A 123 4.45 -34.51 31.95
C SER A 123 4.68 -33.76 33.26
N LYS A 124 3.59 -33.46 34.01
CA LYS A 124 3.59 -32.62 35.22
C LYS A 124 4.21 -31.22 35.01
N LEU A 125 4.38 -30.77 33.74
CA LEU A 125 4.92 -29.46 33.42
C LEU A 125 3.84 -28.38 33.53
N PRO A 126 4.18 -27.16 33.96
CA PRO A 126 3.25 -26.05 34.03
C PRO A 126 2.90 -25.55 32.65
N LYS A 127 1.75 -24.88 32.54
CA LYS A 127 1.38 -24.11 31.35
C LYS A 127 2.42 -23.01 31.09
N ARG A 128 2.79 -22.82 29.84
CA ARG A 128 3.69 -21.75 29.40
C ARG A 128 2.93 -20.76 28.56
N LYS A 129 3.15 -19.48 28.81
CA LYS A 129 2.66 -18.38 27.99
C LYS A 129 3.85 -17.74 27.31
N GLN A 130 3.75 -17.55 25.98
CA GLN A 130 4.75 -16.85 25.20
C GLN A 130 4.08 -15.68 24.47
N GLU A 131 4.65 -14.50 24.61
CA GLU A 131 4.21 -13.27 23.96
C GLU A 131 5.31 -12.77 23.03
N GLY A 132 4.92 -12.13 21.90
CA GLY A 132 5.87 -11.53 20.96
C GLY A 132 6.21 -12.42 19.78
N ASN A 133 7.39 -12.20 19.20
CA ASN A 133 7.79 -12.80 17.92
C ASN A 133 7.78 -14.33 17.93
N LEU A 134 7.28 -14.92 16.82
CA LEU A 134 7.34 -16.35 16.54
C LEU A 134 8.79 -16.80 16.38
N SER A 135 9.37 -17.28 17.46
CA SER A 135 10.52 -18.19 17.38
C SER A 135 10.00 -19.63 17.36
N ALA A 136 10.80 -20.55 16.85
CA ALA A 136 10.45 -21.96 16.86
C ALA A 136 10.01 -22.42 18.26
N ILE A 137 8.86 -23.11 18.35
CA ILE A 137 8.30 -23.56 19.60
C ILE A 137 8.51 -25.07 19.68
N GLU A 138 9.27 -25.51 20.65
CA GLU A 138 9.40 -26.93 20.97
C GLU A 138 8.28 -27.33 21.93
N VAL A 139 7.51 -28.33 21.52
CA VAL A 139 6.39 -28.87 22.31
C VAL A 139 6.47 -30.37 22.47
N LEU A 140 6.03 -30.86 23.61
CA LEU A 140 5.92 -32.31 23.82
C LEU A 140 4.75 -32.85 23.00
N LYS A 141 4.90 -34.04 22.45
CA LYS A 141 3.81 -34.75 21.74
C LYS A 141 2.60 -34.89 22.67
N GLY A 142 1.43 -34.47 22.18
CA GLY A 142 0.18 -34.45 22.94
C GLY A 142 -0.07 -33.17 23.74
N SER A 143 0.76 -32.16 23.57
CA SER A 143 0.47 -30.80 24.10
C SER A 143 -0.66 -30.13 23.33
N ARG A 144 -1.44 -29.29 24.03
CA ARG A 144 -2.40 -28.37 23.40
C ARG A 144 -1.76 -27.00 23.23
N VAL A 145 -1.87 -26.47 22.02
CA VAL A 145 -1.39 -25.13 21.67
C VAL A 145 -2.59 -24.25 21.37
N ASN A 146 -2.75 -23.16 22.11
CA ASN A 146 -3.73 -22.13 21.80
C ASN A 146 -2.98 -20.89 21.30
N VAL A 147 -3.43 -20.33 20.20
CA VAL A 147 -2.82 -19.16 19.56
C VAL A 147 -3.87 -18.05 19.54
N ASP A 148 -3.58 -16.94 20.18
CA ASP A 148 -4.42 -15.75 20.18
C ASP A 148 -3.66 -14.61 19.51
N LEU A 149 -4.30 -13.95 18.54
CA LEU A 149 -3.74 -12.79 17.88
C LEU A 149 -4.72 -11.63 17.84
N THR A 150 -4.19 -10.41 17.88
CA THR A 150 -4.96 -9.17 17.69
C THR A 150 -4.33 -8.39 16.54
N SER A 151 -5.16 -7.97 15.59
CA SER A 151 -4.76 -7.17 14.44
C SER A 151 -5.17 -5.71 14.62
N ASN A 152 -4.43 -4.79 13.98
CA ASN A 152 -4.80 -3.37 13.87
C ASN A 152 -6.07 -3.15 13.03
N ARG A 153 -6.45 -4.11 12.18
CA ARG A 153 -7.62 -4.06 11.28
C ARG A 153 -8.58 -5.21 11.53
N ILE A 154 -9.83 -5.05 11.09
CA ILE A 154 -10.81 -6.14 11.07
C ILE A 154 -10.32 -7.21 10.11
N LEU A 155 -10.36 -8.46 10.57
CA LEU A 155 -9.94 -9.63 9.79
C LEU A 155 -11.14 -10.27 9.11
N GLU A 156 -11.00 -10.61 7.84
CA GLU A 156 -11.96 -11.41 7.09
C GLU A 156 -11.58 -12.91 7.13
N SER A 157 -10.28 -13.20 7.14
CA SER A 157 -9.77 -14.55 7.25
C SER A 157 -8.45 -14.56 8.01
N ALA A 158 -8.18 -15.63 8.77
CA ALA A 158 -6.90 -15.89 9.40
C ALA A 158 -6.62 -17.39 9.36
N ASN A 159 -5.43 -17.74 8.96
CA ASN A 159 -4.96 -19.12 8.92
C ASN A 159 -3.61 -19.21 9.60
N ILE A 160 -3.39 -20.30 10.31
CA ILE A 160 -2.10 -20.65 10.86
C ILE A 160 -1.52 -21.83 10.05
N LEU A 161 -0.27 -21.71 9.67
CA LEU A 161 0.43 -22.77 8.95
C LEU A 161 1.29 -23.55 9.96
N VAL A 162 1.08 -24.86 10.03
CA VAL A 162 1.84 -25.78 10.89
C VAL A 162 2.30 -26.95 10.02
N ASP A 163 3.59 -27.12 9.82
CA ASP A 163 4.18 -28.22 9.04
C ASP A 163 3.47 -28.46 7.68
N GLU A 164 3.22 -27.40 6.90
CA GLU A 164 2.52 -27.42 5.59
C GLU A 164 0.99 -27.59 5.66
N GLU A 165 0.41 -27.84 6.83
CA GLU A 165 -1.03 -27.84 7.02
C GLU A 165 -1.56 -26.44 7.38
N SER A 166 -2.60 -25.99 6.67
CA SER A 166 -3.26 -24.71 6.96
C SER A 166 -4.48 -24.95 7.84
N LEU A 167 -4.44 -24.42 9.04
CA LEU A 167 -5.53 -24.45 10.00
C LEU A 167 -6.24 -23.10 10.03
N LYS A 168 -7.56 -23.11 9.84
CA LYS A 168 -8.39 -21.91 9.91
C LYS A 168 -8.60 -21.50 11.35
N MET A 169 -8.43 -20.21 11.65
CA MET A 169 -8.66 -19.62 12.96
C MET A 169 -10.07 -19.06 13.08
N ASP A 170 -10.64 -19.10 14.27
CA ASP A 170 -11.91 -18.44 14.59
C ASP A 170 -11.70 -16.93 14.74
N ILE A 171 -12.49 -16.14 14.01
CA ILE A 171 -12.34 -14.69 13.95
C ILE A 171 -13.48 -13.98 14.66
N LYS A 172 -13.11 -12.99 15.48
CA LYS A 172 -14.05 -12.02 16.08
C LYS A 172 -13.49 -10.61 15.90
N ASN A 173 -13.95 -9.90 14.87
CA ASN A 173 -13.48 -8.56 14.50
C ASN A 173 -11.95 -8.52 14.24
N LYS A 174 -11.21 -7.95 15.18
CA LYS A 174 -9.75 -7.81 15.12
C LYS A 174 -8.99 -8.96 15.78
N LYS A 175 -9.67 -9.94 16.34
CA LYS A 175 -9.06 -11.07 17.05
C LYS A 175 -9.27 -12.37 16.30
N ALA A 176 -8.24 -13.23 16.32
CA ALA A 176 -8.34 -14.60 15.85
C ALA A 176 -7.70 -15.56 16.86
N SER A 177 -8.32 -16.71 17.04
CA SER A 177 -7.88 -17.77 17.97
C SER A 177 -8.09 -19.16 17.40
#